data_e79424701fc02522fd87e7a14cce3495
#
_entry.id   e79424701fc02522fd87e7a14cce3495
#
_cell.length_a   1.000
_cell.length_b   1.000
_cell.length_c   1.000
_cell.angle_alpha   90.00
_cell.angle_beta   90.00
_cell.angle_gamma   90.00
#
_symmetry.space_group_name_H-M   'P 1'
#
loop_
_entity.id
_entity.type
_entity.pdbx_description
1 polymer ?
#
loop_
_entity_poly.entity_id
_entity_poly.type
_entity_poly.pdbx_seq_one_letter_code
_entity_poly.pdbx_strand_id
1 'polypeptide(L)'
;EISQHDWNARNRLTDFITKINGIRKENPAMHNVFNITFTNTDNDHLLSFVRATPDLKNIIWCVVNLDPKHSHSGYVEMPKDLLGLRGKWFNLEVKELLTGETYHWFNDWNFVELKPDRYPLHILKLEI
;
A
#
# COMPACT_ATOMS: atom_id res chain seq x y z
N GLU A 1 9.12 -35.17 -4.02
CA GLU A 1 7.74 -35.16 -3.56
C GLU A 1 7.39 -33.83 -2.87
N ILE A 2 6.25 -33.23 -3.23
CA ILE A 2 5.82 -31.98 -2.67
C ILE A 2 4.83 -32.24 -1.52
N SER A 3 5.15 -31.72 -0.32
CA SER A 3 4.26 -31.85 0.83
C SER A 3 3.00 -31.00 0.64
N GLN A 4 1.94 -31.29 1.40
CA GLN A 4 0.71 -30.51 1.41
C GLN A 4 0.99 -29.06 1.80
N HIS A 5 1.91 -28.84 2.74
CA HIS A 5 2.31 -27.50 3.16
C HIS A 5 2.93 -26.72 2.00
N ASP A 6 3.86 -27.32 1.25
CA ASP A 6 4.50 -26.66 0.11
C ASP A 6 3.51 -26.34 -1.00
N TRP A 7 2.57 -27.26 -1.24
CA TRP A 7 1.50 -27.07 -2.23
C TRP A 7 0.62 -25.87 -1.87
N ASN A 8 0.20 -25.75 -0.61
CA ASN A 8 -0.63 -24.64 -0.15
C ASN A 8 0.12 -23.31 -0.21
N ALA A 9 1.41 -23.31 0.11
CA ALA A 9 2.22 -22.10 0.01
C ALA A 9 2.34 -21.62 -1.45
N ARG A 10 2.53 -22.53 -2.40
CA ARG A 10 2.58 -22.21 -3.83
C ARG A 10 1.25 -21.63 -4.32
N ASN A 11 0.13 -22.22 -3.92
CA ASN A 11 -1.19 -21.76 -4.31
C ASN A 11 -1.45 -20.33 -3.78
N ARG A 12 -1.10 -20.06 -2.53
CA ARG A 12 -1.25 -18.71 -1.95
C ARG A 12 -0.37 -17.69 -2.67
N LEU A 13 0.86 -18.07 -3.01
CA LEU A 13 1.75 -17.19 -3.75
C LEU A 13 1.22 -16.91 -5.15
N THR A 14 0.71 -17.91 -5.84
CA THR A 14 0.12 -17.76 -7.17
C THR A 14 -1.09 -16.82 -7.12
N ASP A 15 -1.99 -17.00 -6.15
CA ASP A 15 -3.14 -16.14 -5.95
C ASP A 15 -2.73 -14.70 -5.66
N PHE A 16 -1.71 -14.51 -4.83
CA PHE A 16 -1.18 -13.20 -4.50
C PHE A 16 -0.61 -12.49 -5.74
N ILE A 17 0.20 -13.20 -6.53
CA ILE A 17 0.78 -12.65 -7.77
C ILE A 17 -0.30 -12.27 -8.76
N THR A 18 -1.32 -13.11 -8.93
CA THR A 18 -2.45 -12.83 -9.81
C THR A 18 -3.18 -11.56 -9.38
N LYS A 19 -3.41 -11.40 -8.07
CA LYS A 19 -4.05 -10.21 -7.51
C LYS A 19 -3.23 -8.95 -7.77
N ILE A 20 -1.92 -9.00 -7.51
CA ILE A 20 -1.01 -7.88 -7.76
C ILE A 20 -1.01 -7.49 -9.23
N ASN A 21 -0.93 -8.47 -10.13
CA ASN A 21 -0.93 -8.20 -11.56
C ASN A 21 -2.24 -7.55 -12.02
N GLY A 22 -3.38 -7.98 -11.48
CA GLY A 22 -4.67 -7.35 -11.75
C GLY A 22 -4.72 -5.90 -11.28
N ILE A 23 -4.22 -5.64 -10.08
CA ILE A 23 -4.16 -4.29 -9.53
C ILE A 23 -3.27 -3.38 -10.40
N ARG A 24 -2.11 -3.87 -10.81
CA ARG A 24 -1.21 -3.12 -11.69
C ARG A 24 -1.86 -2.78 -13.02
N LYS A 25 -2.57 -3.74 -13.59
CA LYS A 25 -3.24 -3.56 -14.87
C LYS A 25 -4.33 -2.48 -14.81
N GLU A 26 -5.05 -2.42 -13.70
CA GLU A 26 -6.17 -1.49 -13.52
C GLU A 26 -5.75 -0.08 -13.06
N ASN A 27 -4.50 0.09 -12.60
CA ASN A 27 -4.05 1.34 -12.01
C ASN A 27 -2.87 1.92 -12.77
N PRO A 28 -3.11 2.93 -13.62
CA PRO A 28 -2.05 3.55 -14.43
C PRO A 28 -0.87 4.08 -13.62
N ALA A 29 -1.11 4.51 -12.37
CA ALA A 29 -0.03 4.98 -11.49
C ALA A 29 1.04 3.92 -11.26
N MET A 30 0.73 2.65 -11.43
CA MET A 30 1.66 1.54 -11.23
C MET A 30 2.43 1.16 -12.50
N HIS A 31 2.22 1.85 -13.62
CA HIS A 31 2.86 1.53 -14.88
C HIS A 31 4.20 2.25 -15.08
N ASN A 32 4.46 3.32 -14.34
CA ASN A 32 5.67 4.13 -14.51
C ASN A 32 6.52 4.12 -13.24
N VAL A 33 7.75 3.62 -13.33
CA VAL A 33 8.66 3.54 -12.19
C VAL A 33 9.21 4.89 -11.74
N PHE A 34 9.12 5.93 -12.58
CA PHE A 34 9.65 7.25 -12.26
C PHE A 34 8.71 8.11 -11.41
N ASN A 35 7.49 7.64 -11.15
CA ASN A 35 6.50 8.39 -10.37
C ASN A 35 6.46 7.98 -8.90
N ILE A 36 7.55 7.46 -8.36
CA ILE A 36 7.63 6.98 -6.98
C ILE A 36 8.10 8.11 -6.06
N THR A 37 7.33 8.37 -4.99
CA THR A 37 7.70 9.30 -3.93
C THR A 37 7.67 8.55 -2.60
N PHE A 38 8.83 8.45 -1.93
CA PHE A 38 8.90 7.81 -0.63
C PHE A 38 8.33 8.73 0.44
N THR A 39 7.62 8.16 1.40
CA THR A 39 7.05 8.89 2.52
C THR A 39 7.67 8.42 3.83
N ASN A 40 7.59 9.25 4.87
CA ASN A 40 8.16 8.94 6.16
C ASN A 40 7.26 7.98 6.96
N THR A 41 7.90 7.12 7.74
CA THR A 41 7.23 6.27 8.72
C THR A 41 7.92 6.41 10.06
N ASP A 42 7.23 6.05 11.14
CA ASP A 42 7.83 6.01 12.48
C ASP A 42 8.35 4.60 12.86
N ASN A 43 8.37 3.67 11.90
CA ASN A 43 8.87 2.31 12.11
C ASN A 43 9.81 1.93 10.97
N ASP A 44 11.07 1.64 11.31
CA ASP A 44 12.11 1.32 10.33
C ASP A 44 11.86 0.01 9.57
N HIS A 45 10.97 -0.85 10.06
CA HIS A 45 10.58 -2.07 9.38
C HIS A 45 9.48 -1.84 8.34
N LEU A 46 8.98 -0.62 8.23
CA LEU A 46 7.96 -0.27 7.23
C LEU A 46 8.57 0.62 6.16
N LEU A 47 8.33 0.24 4.90
CA LEU A 47 8.66 1.05 3.74
C LEU A 47 7.36 1.64 3.19
N SER A 48 7.33 2.94 2.98
CA SER A 48 6.13 3.63 2.49
C SER A 48 6.46 4.48 1.27
N PHE A 49 5.67 4.34 0.20
CA PHE A 49 5.84 5.16 -0.99
C PHE A 49 4.52 5.34 -1.72
N VAL A 50 4.43 6.44 -2.47
CA VAL A 50 3.25 6.79 -3.25
C VAL A 50 3.62 6.83 -4.72
N ARG A 51 2.74 6.26 -5.54
CA ARG A 51 2.81 6.34 -7.00
C ARG A 51 1.55 7.05 -7.48
N ALA A 52 1.71 8.07 -8.29
CA ALA A 52 0.59 8.87 -8.75
C ALA A 52 0.78 9.26 -10.21
N THR A 53 -0.33 9.34 -10.95
CA THR A 53 -0.31 9.95 -12.27
C THR A 53 -0.15 11.46 -12.13
N PRO A 54 0.44 12.16 -13.14
CA PRO A 54 0.67 13.59 -13.02
C PRO A 54 -0.60 14.41 -12.76
N ASP A 55 -1.75 13.96 -13.24
CA ASP A 55 -3.03 14.61 -13.03
C ASP A 55 -3.70 14.25 -11.69
N LEU A 56 -3.06 13.39 -10.89
CA LEU A 56 -3.56 12.88 -9.60
C LEU A 56 -4.90 12.15 -9.68
N LYS A 57 -5.28 11.68 -10.84
CA LYS A 57 -6.52 10.90 -11.02
C LYS A 57 -6.37 9.46 -10.55
N ASN A 58 -5.14 8.97 -10.48
CA ASN A 58 -4.85 7.64 -9.94
C ASN A 58 -3.70 7.77 -8.96
N ILE A 59 -3.95 7.48 -7.69
CA ILE A 59 -2.97 7.61 -6.61
C ILE A 59 -2.96 6.29 -5.85
N ILE A 60 -1.79 5.64 -5.82
CA ILE A 60 -1.57 4.38 -5.14
C ILE A 60 -0.49 4.56 -4.07
N TRP A 61 -0.83 4.27 -2.83
CA TRP A 61 0.10 4.35 -1.70
C TRP A 61 0.41 2.93 -1.24
N CYS A 62 1.67 2.55 -1.30
CA CYS A 62 2.12 1.23 -0.88
C CYS A 62 2.87 1.31 0.43
N VAL A 63 2.51 0.42 1.37
CA VAL A 63 3.23 0.27 2.64
C VAL A 63 3.64 -1.19 2.76
N VAL A 64 4.93 -1.45 2.93
CA VAL A 64 5.50 -2.80 2.93
C VAL A 64 6.12 -3.09 4.30
N ASN A 65 5.79 -4.25 4.86
CA ASN A 65 6.48 -4.77 6.04
C ASN A 65 7.74 -5.52 5.55
N LEU A 66 8.91 -4.99 5.91
CA LEU A 66 10.20 -5.56 5.50
C LEU A 66 10.63 -6.73 6.38
N ASP A 67 9.92 -6.99 7.48
CA ASP A 67 10.20 -8.11 8.37
C ASP A 67 9.32 -9.31 7.99
N PRO A 68 9.91 -10.41 7.47
CA PRO A 68 9.11 -11.56 7.02
C PRO A 68 8.54 -12.40 8.15
N LYS A 69 8.94 -12.15 9.40
CA LYS A 69 8.59 -13.01 10.54
C LYS A 69 7.63 -12.36 11.53
N HIS A 70 7.62 -11.03 11.64
CA HIS A 70 6.89 -10.34 12.70
C HIS A 70 5.91 -9.32 12.13
N SER A 71 4.79 -9.15 12.83
CA SER A 71 3.87 -8.06 12.54
C SER A 71 4.51 -6.73 12.92
N HIS A 72 4.28 -5.70 12.12
CA HIS A 72 4.72 -4.35 12.42
C HIS A 72 3.58 -3.37 12.22
N SER A 73 3.49 -2.43 13.11
CA SER A 73 2.54 -1.32 13.01
C SER A 73 3.27 0.00 13.19
N GLY A 74 2.65 1.06 12.73
CA GLY A 74 3.23 2.38 12.86
C GLY A 74 2.39 3.41 12.15
N TYR A 75 2.92 4.63 12.07
CA TYR A 75 2.27 5.75 11.40
C TYR A 75 3.03 6.08 10.12
N VAL A 76 2.27 6.39 9.07
CA VAL A 76 2.82 6.85 7.80
C VAL A 76 2.41 8.29 7.56
N GLU A 77 3.35 9.11 7.08
CA GLU A 77 3.11 10.54 6.87
C GLU A 77 2.43 10.79 5.54
N MET A 78 1.34 11.57 5.58
CA MET A 78 0.63 12.01 4.38
C MET A 78 1.54 12.90 3.52
N PRO A 79 1.77 12.59 2.23
CA PRO A 79 2.61 13.40 1.36
C PRO A 79 1.83 14.63 0.86
N LYS A 80 1.64 15.60 1.74
CA LYS A 80 0.75 16.74 1.49
C LYS A 80 1.20 17.62 0.31
N ASP A 81 2.50 17.77 0.12
CA ASP A 81 3.02 18.56 -1.01
C ASP A 81 2.71 17.89 -2.34
N LEU A 82 2.92 16.57 -2.43
CA LEU A 82 2.62 15.81 -3.65
C LEU A 82 1.14 15.88 -4.02
N LEU A 83 0.27 15.77 -3.00
CA LEU A 83 -1.18 15.68 -3.21
C LEU A 83 -1.89 17.03 -3.21
N GLY A 84 -1.15 18.15 -3.04
CA GLY A 84 -1.75 19.47 -3.01
C GLY A 84 -2.60 19.73 -1.79
N LEU A 85 -2.31 19.10 -0.66
CA LEU A 85 -3.11 19.18 0.57
C LEU A 85 -2.54 20.11 1.63
N ARG A 86 -1.36 20.70 1.39
CA ARG A 86 -0.71 21.54 2.39
C ARG A 86 -1.57 22.77 2.71
N GLY A 87 -1.80 22.99 4.00
CA GLY A 87 -2.62 24.08 4.47
C GLY A 87 -4.12 23.87 4.27
N LYS A 88 -4.54 22.68 3.85
CA LYS A 88 -5.95 22.36 3.62
C LYS A 88 -6.43 21.30 4.59
N TRP A 89 -7.71 21.39 4.96
CA TRP A 89 -8.38 20.28 5.63
C TRP A 89 -8.66 19.19 4.62
N PHE A 90 -8.48 17.94 5.03
CA PHE A 90 -8.76 16.80 4.15
C PHE A 90 -9.33 15.63 4.94
N ASN A 91 -10.13 14.83 4.26
CA ASN A 91 -10.63 13.55 4.73
C ASN A 91 -10.68 12.66 3.50
N LEU A 92 -9.70 11.77 3.35
CA LEU A 92 -9.55 10.96 2.16
C LEU A 92 -10.12 9.57 2.37
N GLU A 93 -10.88 9.10 1.42
CA GLU A 93 -11.26 7.70 1.36
C GLU A 93 -10.08 6.90 0.82
N VAL A 94 -9.63 5.90 1.58
CA VAL A 94 -8.47 5.07 1.27
C VAL A 94 -8.93 3.64 1.17
N LYS A 95 -8.84 3.06 -0.01
CA LYS A 95 -9.28 1.68 -0.25
C LYS A 95 -8.08 0.75 -0.35
N GLU A 96 -8.05 -0.28 0.52
CA GLU A 96 -7.04 -1.33 0.44
C GLU A 96 -7.45 -2.32 -0.65
N LEU A 97 -6.64 -2.42 -1.71
CA LEU A 97 -7.01 -3.17 -2.91
C LEU A 97 -6.83 -4.69 -2.78
N LEU A 98 -6.05 -5.14 -1.80
CA LEU A 98 -5.85 -6.58 -1.57
C LEU A 98 -7.02 -7.19 -0.79
N THR A 99 -7.59 -6.46 0.17
CA THR A 99 -8.65 -6.94 1.06
C THR A 99 -10.02 -6.34 0.78
N GLY A 100 -10.05 -5.17 0.12
CA GLY A 100 -11.28 -4.43 -0.12
C GLY A 100 -11.72 -3.55 1.05
N GLU A 101 -10.93 -3.48 2.12
CA GLU A 101 -11.24 -2.63 3.27
C GLU A 101 -11.11 -1.16 2.89
N THR A 102 -11.94 -0.31 3.52
CA THR A 102 -11.93 1.13 3.29
C THR A 102 -11.61 1.84 4.61
N TYR A 103 -10.68 2.79 4.52
CA TYR A 103 -10.29 3.64 5.64
C TYR A 103 -10.57 5.09 5.30
N HIS A 104 -10.67 5.94 6.33
CA HIS A 104 -10.78 7.38 6.17
C HIS A 104 -9.60 8.04 6.87
N TRP A 105 -8.71 8.67 6.09
CA TRP A 105 -7.49 9.29 6.60
C TRP A 105 -7.62 10.81 6.53
N PHE A 106 -7.59 11.44 7.70
CA PHE A 106 -7.76 12.88 7.84
C PHE A 106 -6.67 13.53 8.71
N ASN A 107 -5.64 12.75 9.08
CA ASN A 107 -4.51 13.22 9.87
C ASN A 107 -3.25 13.29 9.01
N ASP A 108 -2.26 14.07 9.47
CA ASP A 108 -0.95 14.11 8.83
C ASP A 108 -0.23 12.77 8.92
N TRP A 109 -0.41 12.05 10.03
CA TRP A 109 0.14 10.71 10.24
C TRP A 109 -1.01 9.74 10.49
N ASN A 110 -1.02 8.63 9.76
CA ASN A 110 -2.10 7.66 9.81
C ASN A 110 -1.57 6.28 10.16
N PHE A 111 -2.31 5.55 10.99
CA PHE A 111 -1.92 4.24 11.51
C PHE A 111 -2.07 3.14 10.46
N VAL A 112 -1.06 2.27 10.38
CA VAL A 112 -1.10 1.04 9.59
C VAL A 112 -0.60 -0.13 10.44
N GLU A 113 -1.13 -1.33 10.17
CA GLU A 113 -0.66 -2.57 10.78
C GLU A 113 -0.55 -3.64 9.70
N LEU A 114 0.62 -4.25 9.59
CA LEU A 114 0.91 -5.28 8.59
C LEU A 114 1.34 -6.57 9.26
N LYS A 115 0.57 -7.63 9.03
CA LYS A 115 0.81 -8.97 9.60
C LYS A 115 1.36 -9.89 8.52
N PRO A 116 2.51 -10.56 8.75
CA PRO A 116 3.13 -11.40 7.71
C PRO A 116 2.27 -12.58 7.26
N ASP A 117 1.36 -13.06 8.11
CA ASP A 117 0.49 -14.20 7.82
C ASP A 117 -0.68 -13.88 6.87
N ARG A 118 -0.92 -12.61 6.59
CA ARG A 118 -1.91 -12.18 5.59
C ARG A 118 -1.20 -11.68 4.34
N TYR A 119 -1.05 -10.37 4.24
CA TYR A 119 -0.29 -9.74 3.17
C TYR A 119 0.82 -8.89 3.77
N PRO A 120 2.07 -8.99 3.27
CA PRO A 120 3.19 -8.20 3.81
C PRO A 120 3.15 -6.75 3.38
N LEU A 121 2.08 -6.32 2.71
CA LEU A 121 1.96 -4.94 2.22
C LEU A 121 0.50 -4.53 2.16
N HIS A 122 0.29 -3.21 2.18
CA HIS A 122 -0.94 -2.56 1.77
C HIS A 122 -0.75 -1.92 0.40
N ILE A 123 -1.75 -2.05 -0.46
CA ILE A 123 -1.84 -1.29 -1.72
C ILE A 123 -3.10 -0.45 -1.60
N LEU A 124 -2.92 0.83 -1.32
CA LEU A 124 -4.00 1.74 -0.96
C LEU A 124 -4.29 2.69 -2.11
N LYS A 125 -5.55 2.75 -2.54
CA LYS A 125 -5.99 3.69 -3.57
C LYS A 125 -6.66 4.87 -2.89
N LEU A 126 -6.18 6.08 -3.19
CA LEU A 126 -6.69 7.33 -2.62
C LEU A 126 -7.55 8.07 -3.64
N GLU A 127 -8.63 8.65 -3.14
CA GLU A 127 -9.48 9.57 -3.90
C GLU A 127 -9.37 10.96 -3.28
N ILE A 128 -9.00 11.96 -4.09
CA ILE A 128 -8.96 13.36 -3.67
C ILE A 128 -9.85 14.25 -4.50
#